data_7ddbd1c635bc5f7424144f61a292ff0d
#
_entry.id   7ddbd1c635bc5f7424144f61a292ff0d
#
_cell.length_a   1.000
_cell.length_b   1.000
_cell.length_c   1.000
_cell.angle_alpha   90.00
_cell.angle_beta   90.00
_cell.angle_gamma   90.00
#
_symmetry.space_group_name_H-M   'P 1'
#
loop_
_entity.id
_entity.type
_entity.pdbx_description
1 polymer ?
#
loop_
_entity_poly.entity_id
_entity_poly.type
_entity_poly.pdbx_seq_one_letter_code
_entity_poly.pdbx_strand_id
1 'polypeptide(L)'
;MTRSKLFGASLAVAAAAACSPGAFAQEIIPLQIDEDTNLVGLGAFSVPDYYGSDKNQGAAAPLLHYNFDAWGNRMYVQVVGPEIRLNLVPRKDWRAGPLVRWRSRRDDDVDNEIIKQMQPVASATELGAFVAYHMPLDANPLHKVVFTGDMTWNTNNVYGGITSNLRATYFHPFMGGLGGMPLIGSVGFGLFFASDHFADRYFGVRGSDLALFPERGGIPYRAQGGLTSFKIPFTLTAQVNPNWMVMFAGRYEKLLNDAKDSPIIEQHGEENQWTLGVAAIYTF
;
A
#
# COMPACT_ATOMS: atom_id res chain seq x y z
N MET A 1 -15.56 -33.25 -14.84
CA MET A 1 -14.66 -32.26 -15.48
C MET A 1 -14.44 -31.08 -14.53
N THR A 2 -13.54 -31.22 -13.55
CA THR A 2 -13.36 -30.19 -12.50
C THR A 2 -11.92 -30.26 -11.96
N ARG A 3 -10.89 -29.97 -12.80
CA ARG A 3 -9.48 -29.96 -12.34
C ARG A 3 -8.61 -28.80 -12.79
N SER A 4 -9.15 -27.79 -13.47
CA SER A 4 -8.32 -26.68 -14.01
C SER A 4 -8.39 -25.35 -13.25
N LYS A 5 -9.22 -25.20 -12.20
CA LYS A 5 -9.44 -23.92 -11.52
C LYS A 5 -8.57 -23.66 -10.28
N LEU A 6 -7.80 -24.64 -9.80
CA LEU A 6 -6.94 -24.50 -8.62
C LEU A 6 -5.50 -24.05 -8.93
N PHE A 7 -5.07 -24.07 -10.18
CA PHE A 7 -3.69 -23.70 -10.56
C PHE A 7 -3.41 -22.19 -10.55
N GLY A 8 -4.43 -21.35 -10.75
CA GLY A 8 -4.25 -19.90 -10.80
C GLY A 8 -3.94 -19.25 -9.43
N ALA A 9 -4.53 -19.77 -8.35
CA ALA A 9 -4.35 -19.23 -7.02
C ALA A 9 -2.94 -19.48 -6.44
N SER A 10 -2.34 -20.62 -6.79
CA SER A 10 -0.99 -20.99 -6.32
C SER A 10 0.12 -20.14 -6.96
N LEU A 11 -0.08 -19.64 -8.19
CA LEU A 11 0.89 -18.81 -8.90
C LEU A 11 0.92 -17.37 -8.34
N ALA A 12 -0.22 -16.84 -7.90
CA ALA A 12 -0.33 -15.49 -7.35
C ALA A 12 0.33 -15.37 -5.97
N VAL A 13 0.26 -16.39 -5.13
CA VAL A 13 0.92 -16.41 -3.82
C VAL A 13 2.44 -16.51 -3.96
N ALA A 14 2.94 -17.24 -4.96
CA ALA A 14 4.37 -17.34 -5.23
C ALA A 14 4.97 -16.03 -5.80
N ALA A 15 4.21 -15.26 -6.57
CA ALA A 15 4.65 -13.97 -7.11
C ALA A 15 4.79 -12.88 -6.04
N ALA A 16 3.92 -12.89 -5.02
CA ALA A 16 4.01 -11.96 -3.89
C ALA A 16 5.26 -12.18 -3.02
N ALA A 17 5.75 -13.42 -2.95
CA ALA A 17 6.97 -13.77 -2.19
C ALA A 17 8.28 -13.41 -2.92
N ALA A 18 8.24 -13.15 -4.23
CA ALA A 18 9.40 -12.83 -5.06
C ALA A 18 9.66 -11.31 -5.20
N CYS A 19 8.86 -10.46 -4.55
CA CYS A 19 9.11 -9.01 -4.53
C CYS A 19 10.35 -8.70 -3.73
N SER A 20 11.28 -7.98 -4.36
CA SER A 20 12.52 -7.52 -3.77
C SER A 20 12.33 -6.86 -2.39
N PRO A 21 13.27 -7.03 -1.45
CA PRO A 21 13.11 -6.63 -0.06
C PRO A 21 12.95 -5.13 0.21
N GLY A 22 12.96 -4.29 -0.79
CA GLY A 22 12.91 -2.82 -0.64
C GLY A 22 11.54 -2.15 -0.84
N ALA A 23 10.48 -2.89 -1.15
CA ALA A 23 9.21 -2.23 -1.47
C ALA A 23 8.41 -1.84 -0.21
N PHE A 24 8.32 -0.54 0.07
CA PHE A 24 7.38 -0.01 1.05
C PHE A 24 5.95 -0.29 0.61
N ALA A 25 5.42 -1.31 1.22
CA ALA A 25 4.08 -1.78 1.01
C ALA A 25 3.06 -1.02 1.83
N GLN A 26 3.01 0.24 1.70
CA GLN A 26 1.87 0.96 2.20
C GLN A 26 0.92 1.17 1.05
N GLU A 27 -0.25 0.55 1.16
CA GLU A 27 -1.48 0.83 0.39
C GLU A 27 -1.28 1.65 -0.89
N ILE A 28 -0.66 0.99 -1.88
CA ILE A 28 -0.01 1.75 -2.92
C ILE A 28 -1.03 2.39 -3.83
N ILE A 29 -2.18 1.76 -4.12
CA ILE A 29 -3.00 2.33 -5.19
C ILE A 29 -4.39 1.72 -5.17
N PRO A 30 -5.44 2.54 -5.22
CA PRO A 30 -6.78 2.02 -5.43
C PRO A 30 -6.86 1.42 -6.84
N LEU A 31 -6.89 0.11 -6.93
CA LEU A 31 -7.15 -0.59 -8.18
C LEU A 31 -8.64 -0.47 -8.49
N GLN A 32 -8.97 0.24 -9.57
CA GLN A 32 -10.35 0.36 -10.01
C GLN A 32 -10.64 -0.68 -11.08
N ILE A 33 -11.65 -1.50 -10.81
CA ILE A 33 -12.06 -2.57 -11.68
C ILE A 33 -13.58 -2.59 -11.72
N ASP A 34 -14.13 -2.93 -12.87
CA ASP A 34 -15.50 -3.43 -12.95
C ASP A 34 -15.58 -4.70 -12.09
N GLU A 35 -16.60 -4.80 -11.25
CA GLU A 35 -16.72 -5.84 -10.20
C GLU A 35 -16.66 -7.26 -10.74
N ASP A 36 -16.99 -7.45 -12.02
CA ASP A 36 -17.02 -8.74 -12.69
C ASP A 36 -15.75 -9.08 -13.47
N THR A 37 -14.79 -8.17 -13.54
CA THR A 37 -13.57 -8.36 -14.33
C THR A 37 -12.46 -8.99 -13.51
N ASN A 38 -11.88 -10.07 -14.01
CA ASN A 38 -10.63 -10.61 -13.49
C ASN A 38 -9.45 -9.91 -14.14
N LEU A 39 -8.38 -9.68 -13.38
CA LEU A 39 -7.18 -9.08 -13.93
C LEU A 39 -5.92 -9.60 -13.23
N VAL A 40 -4.83 -9.53 -13.98
CA VAL A 40 -3.47 -9.70 -13.50
C VAL A 40 -2.60 -8.60 -14.08
N GLY A 41 -1.64 -8.12 -13.32
CA GLY A 41 -0.73 -7.08 -13.78
C GLY A 41 0.58 -7.06 -13.03
N LEU A 42 1.50 -6.28 -13.56
CA LEU A 42 2.78 -6.01 -12.94
C LEU A 42 3.12 -4.53 -13.11
N GLY A 43 3.53 -3.90 -12.03
CA GLY A 43 3.98 -2.52 -12.01
C GLY A 43 5.45 -2.39 -11.62
N ALA A 44 6.05 -1.28 -12.08
CA ALA A 44 7.36 -0.81 -11.65
C ALA A 44 7.18 0.57 -11.00
N PHE A 45 7.72 0.73 -9.79
CA PHE A 45 7.52 1.90 -8.96
C PHE A 45 8.85 2.43 -8.43
N SER A 46 8.93 3.75 -8.29
CA SER A 46 9.90 4.44 -7.47
C SER A 46 9.27 4.67 -6.10
N VAL A 47 9.85 4.12 -5.05
CA VAL A 47 9.33 4.17 -3.67
C VAL A 47 10.42 4.67 -2.73
N PRO A 48 10.09 5.33 -1.61
CA PRO A 48 11.09 5.68 -0.61
C PRO A 48 11.89 4.47 -0.17
N ASP A 49 13.18 4.63 0.00
CA ASP A 49 14.12 3.55 0.36
C ASP A 49 13.81 2.94 1.74
N TYR A 50 13.47 3.79 2.70
CA TYR A 50 12.86 3.41 3.99
C TYR A 50 11.77 4.44 4.36
N TYR A 51 11.00 4.16 5.40
CA TYR A 51 9.90 5.05 5.81
C TYR A 51 10.45 6.37 6.35
N GLY A 52 10.31 7.43 5.56
CA GLY A 52 10.87 8.75 5.79
C GLY A 52 12.18 9.04 5.04
N SER A 53 12.60 8.19 4.10
CA SER A 53 13.80 8.42 3.30
C SER A 53 13.64 9.61 2.35
N ASP A 54 14.73 10.38 2.16
CA ASP A 54 14.89 11.40 1.12
C ASP A 54 15.24 10.81 -0.25
N LYS A 55 15.54 9.50 -0.30
CA LYS A 55 15.90 8.76 -1.52
C LYS A 55 14.86 7.71 -1.85
N ASN A 56 14.75 7.42 -3.13
CA ASN A 56 13.85 6.40 -3.65
C ASN A 56 14.62 5.25 -4.28
N GLN A 57 14.05 4.06 -4.19
CA GLN A 57 14.51 2.84 -4.84
C GLN A 57 13.45 2.29 -5.80
N GLY A 58 13.87 1.40 -6.71
CA GLY A 58 12.97 0.69 -7.61
C GLY A 58 12.27 -0.48 -6.93
N ALA A 59 10.97 -0.63 -7.16
CA ALA A 59 10.18 -1.75 -6.64
C ALA A 59 9.24 -2.30 -7.71
N ALA A 60 9.05 -3.63 -7.72
CA ALA A 60 8.03 -4.29 -8.52
C ALA A 60 6.77 -4.52 -7.66
N ALA A 61 5.59 -4.35 -8.26
CA ALA A 61 4.31 -4.56 -7.59
C ALA A 61 3.41 -5.48 -8.41
N PRO A 62 3.13 -6.71 -7.96
CA PRO A 62 2.13 -7.58 -8.55
C PRO A 62 0.73 -7.00 -8.32
N LEU A 63 -0.14 -7.16 -9.32
CA LEU A 63 -1.54 -6.79 -9.27
C LEU A 63 -2.38 -8.01 -9.64
N LEU A 64 -3.39 -8.30 -8.84
CA LEU A 64 -4.36 -9.36 -9.12
C LEU A 64 -5.72 -8.92 -8.59
N HIS A 65 -6.76 -9.14 -9.38
CA HIS A 65 -8.13 -9.21 -8.89
C HIS A 65 -8.77 -10.44 -9.51
N TYR A 66 -9.21 -11.35 -8.66
CA TYR A 66 -9.79 -12.59 -9.11
C TYR A 66 -11.09 -12.88 -8.37
N ASN A 67 -12.18 -12.93 -9.14
CA ASN A 67 -13.51 -13.28 -8.66
C ASN A 67 -13.69 -14.79 -8.63
N PHE A 68 -14.31 -15.31 -7.59
CA PHE A 68 -14.66 -16.71 -7.45
C PHE A 68 -15.98 -16.87 -6.70
N ASP A 69 -16.65 -17.98 -6.94
CA ASP A 69 -17.89 -18.31 -6.25
C ASP A 69 -17.58 -19.29 -5.11
N ALA A 70 -18.00 -18.96 -3.89
CA ALA A 70 -17.90 -19.81 -2.73
C ALA A 70 -19.14 -19.66 -1.84
N TRP A 71 -19.62 -20.78 -1.29
CA TRP A 71 -20.82 -20.85 -0.44
C TRP A 71 -22.06 -20.17 -1.04
N GLY A 72 -22.21 -20.21 -2.38
CA GLY A 72 -23.31 -19.58 -3.10
C GLY A 72 -23.19 -18.07 -3.23
N ASN A 73 -22.06 -17.48 -2.90
CA ASN A 73 -21.80 -16.04 -2.98
C ASN A 73 -20.58 -15.75 -3.86
N ARG A 74 -20.62 -14.61 -4.54
CA ARG A 74 -19.48 -14.08 -5.30
C ARG A 74 -18.54 -13.34 -4.37
N MET A 75 -17.29 -13.74 -4.37
CA MET A 75 -16.21 -13.21 -3.57
C MET A 75 -15.03 -12.85 -4.46
N TYR A 76 -14.04 -12.14 -3.94
CA TYR A 76 -12.79 -11.92 -4.68
C TYR A 76 -11.58 -11.92 -3.77
N VAL A 77 -10.43 -12.29 -4.35
CA VAL A 77 -9.12 -12.01 -3.80
C VAL A 77 -8.48 -10.87 -4.60
N GLN A 78 -7.86 -9.94 -3.91
CA GLN A 78 -7.13 -8.83 -4.50
C GLN A 78 -5.70 -8.81 -3.97
N VAL A 79 -4.73 -8.66 -4.88
CA VAL A 79 -3.33 -8.41 -4.55
C VAL A 79 -2.93 -7.08 -5.15
N VAL A 80 -2.35 -6.21 -4.34
CA VAL A 80 -1.80 -4.92 -4.78
C VAL A 80 -0.45 -4.73 -4.09
N GLY A 81 0.61 -4.94 -4.85
CA GLY A 81 1.95 -4.98 -4.28
C GLY A 81 2.02 -6.04 -3.16
N PRO A 82 2.49 -5.69 -1.99
CA PRO A 82 2.65 -6.63 -0.89
C PRO A 82 1.43 -6.70 0.06
N GLU A 83 0.25 -6.36 -0.43
CA GLU A 83 -1.00 -6.51 0.30
C GLU A 83 -1.93 -7.49 -0.41
N ILE A 84 -2.51 -8.41 0.36
CA ILE A 84 -3.56 -9.34 -0.09
C ILE A 84 -4.81 -9.06 0.73
N ARG A 85 -5.92 -8.86 0.04
CA ARG A 85 -7.28 -8.73 0.61
C ARG A 85 -8.18 -9.83 0.10
N LEU A 86 -9.00 -10.38 0.98
CA LEU A 86 -10.04 -11.35 0.63
C LEU A 86 -11.40 -10.75 0.97
N ASN A 87 -12.20 -10.38 -0.04
CA ASN A 87 -13.57 -9.93 0.20
C ASN A 87 -14.50 -11.11 0.43
N LEU A 88 -15.18 -11.12 1.56
CA LEU A 88 -16.15 -12.13 1.97
C LEU A 88 -17.59 -11.63 1.96
N VAL A 89 -17.81 -10.34 1.68
CA VAL A 89 -19.14 -9.71 1.69
C VAL A 89 -19.69 -9.66 0.27
N PRO A 90 -20.77 -10.40 -0.04
CA PRO A 90 -21.33 -10.48 -1.40
C PRO A 90 -22.35 -9.33 -1.65
N ARG A 91 -21.99 -8.10 -1.33
CA ARG A 91 -22.85 -6.91 -1.53
C ARG A 91 -22.23 -6.00 -2.56
N LYS A 92 -23.06 -5.25 -3.30
CA LYS A 92 -22.58 -4.33 -4.33
C LYS A 92 -21.91 -3.09 -3.75
N ASP A 93 -22.36 -2.64 -2.58
CA ASP A 93 -21.96 -1.40 -1.94
C ASP A 93 -20.93 -1.62 -0.81
N TRP A 94 -20.90 -2.80 -0.20
CA TRP A 94 -20.00 -3.11 0.91
C TRP A 94 -19.01 -4.21 0.56
N ARG A 95 -17.79 -4.01 1.00
CA ARG A 95 -16.70 -5.01 0.95
C ARG A 95 -16.10 -5.12 2.33
N ALA A 96 -15.83 -6.33 2.78
CA ALA A 96 -15.12 -6.54 4.03
C ALA A 96 -14.48 -7.93 4.07
N GLY A 97 -13.42 -8.05 4.84
CA GLY A 97 -12.77 -9.34 5.06
C GLY A 97 -11.36 -9.21 5.60
N PRO A 98 -10.63 -10.32 5.69
CA PRO A 98 -9.26 -10.32 6.17
C PRO A 98 -8.31 -9.70 5.14
N LEU A 99 -7.20 -9.18 5.66
CA LEU A 99 -6.07 -8.72 4.87
C LEU A 99 -4.75 -9.19 5.48
N VAL A 100 -3.77 -9.40 4.61
CA VAL A 100 -2.38 -9.62 4.98
C VAL A 100 -1.55 -8.56 4.29
N ARG A 101 -0.60 -7.95 5.01
CA ARG A 101 0.30 -6.92 4.49
C ARG A 101 1.73 -7.22 4.92
N TRP A 102 2.68 -7.04 4.01
CA TRP A 102 4.10 -7.07 4.31
C TRP A 102 4.67 -5.67 4.27
N ARG A 103 5.47 -5.32 5.29
CA ARG A 103 6.28 -4.10 5.31
C ARG A 103 7.73 -4.46 5.11
N SER A 104 8.40 -3.63 4.34
CA SER A 104 9.83 -3.78 4.10
C SER A 104 10.64 -3.59 5.35
N ARG A 105 11.80 -4.17 5.34
CA ARG A 105 12.86 -3.97 6.31
C ARG A 105 13.55 -2.60 6.10
N ARG A 106 14.28 -2.15 7.10
CA ARG A 106 15.29 -1.12 7.02
C ARG A 106 16.55 -1.72 7.63
N ASP A 107 17.56 -1.96 6.83
CA ASP A 107 18.83 -2.56 7.24
C ASP A 107 20.01 -1.87 6.54
N ASP A 108 21.09 -2.57 6.30
CA ASP A 108 22.29 -2.08 5.68
C ASP A 108 22.23 -1.89 4.15
N ASP A 109 21.10 -2.26 3.53
CA ASP A 109 20.85 -2.07 2.09
C ASP A 109 20.39 -0.62 1.75
N VAL A 110 20.08 0.23 2.76
CA VAL A 110 19.63 1.60 2.50
C VAL A 110 20.77 2.51 2.03
N ASP A 111 20.45 3.47 1.16
CA ASP A 111 21.45 4.37 0.54
C ASP A 111 22.06 5.39 1.52
N ASN A 112 21.41 5.66 2.65
CA ASN A 112 21.88 6.64 3.62
C ASN A 112 22.94 6.04 4.54
N GLU A 113 24.16 6.62 4.51
CA GLU A 113 25.35 6.12 5.25
C GLU A 113 25.21 6.09 6.77
N ILE A 114 24.36 6.94 7.34
CA ILE A 114 24.09 6.96 8.79
C ILE A 114 23.00 5.94 9.13
N ILE A 115 21.91 5.93 8.37
CA ILE A 115 20.75 5.09 8.63
C ILE A 115 21.09 3.60 8.48
N LYS A 116 21.95 3.22 7.55
CA LYS A 116 22.40 1.81 7.40
C LYS A 116 23.22 1.28 8.59
N GLN A 117 23.75 2.17 9.44
CA GLN A 117 24.48 1.78 10.66
C GLN A 117 23.55 1.63 11.87
N MET A 118 22.30 2.05 11.76
CA MET A 118 21.32 1.89 12.84
C MET A 118 20.92 0.43 13.03
N GLN A 119 20.36 0.14 14.20
CA GLN A 119 19.77 -1.18 14.45
C GLN A 119 18.71 -1.50 13.36
N PRO A 120 18.83 -2.66 12.70
CA PRO A 120 17.95 -2.99 11.60
C PRO A 120 16.51 -3.20 12.08
N VAL A 121 15.56 -2.80 11.24
CA VAL A 121 14.14 -3.11 11.38
C VAL A 121 13.80 -4.22 10.41
N ALA A 122 13.50 -5.41 10.91
CA ALA A 122 13.16 -6.56 10.07
C ALA A 122 11.85 -6.34 9.30
N SER A 123 11.63 -7.10 8.24
CA SER A 123 10.36 -7.11 7.52
C SER A 123 9.22 -7.51 8.44
N ALA A 124 8.15 -6.73 8.45
CA ALA A 124 6.97 -7.01 9.26
C ALA A 124 5.88 -7.70 8.44
N THR A 125 5.31 -8.77 8.99
CA THR A 125 4.09 -9.41 8.48
C THR A 125 2.93 -8.97 9.36
N GLU A 126 1.92 -8.39 8.74
CA GLU A 126 0.73 -7.85 9.40
C GLU A 126 -0.50 -8.64 8.95
N LEU A 127 -1.32 -9.01 9.91
CA LEU A 127 -2.64 -9.60 9.68
C LEU A 127 -3.69 -8.60 10.16
N GLY A 128 -4.82 -8.53 9.47
CA GLY A 128 -5.87 -7.61 9.86
C GLY A 128 -7.17 -7.82 9.10
N ALA A 129 -7.99 -6.79 9.13
CA ALA A 129 -9.27 -6.75 8.43
C ALA A 129 -9.45 -5.38 7.76
N PHE A 130 -10.24 -5.38 6.70
CA PHE A 130 -10.67 -4.16 6.03
C PHE A 130 -12.19 -4.11 5.89
N VAL A 131 -12.70 -2.91 5.74
CA VAL A 131 -14.05 -2.61 5.31
C VAL A 131 -14.00 -1.50 4.26
N ALA A 132 -14.82 -1.61 3.22
CA ALA A 132 -14.98 -0.56 2.22
C ALA A 132 -16.46 -0.37 1.88
N TYR A 133 -16.83 0.90 1.68
CA TYR A 133 -18.15 1.29 1.21
C TYR A 133 -18.03 2.01 -0.13
N HIS A 134 -18.69 1.46 -1.15
CA HIS A 134 -18.74 2.00 -2.50
C HIS A 134 -19.99 2.84 -2.68
N MET A 135 -19.83 4.14 -2.80
CA MET A 135 -20.92 5.10 -3.00
C MET A 135 -20.97 5.51 -4.48
N PRO A 136 -21.87 4.95 -5.29
CA PRO A 136 -22.04 5.40 -6.67
C PRO A 136 -22.56 6.83 -6.70
N LEU A 137 -22.08 7.63 -7.65
CA LEU A 137 -22.50 9.03 -7.83
C LEU A 137 -23.54 9.20 -8.93
N ASP A 138 -23.58 8.25 -9.87
CA ASP A 138 -24.57 8.19 -10.96
C ASP A 138 -24.79 6.74 -11.42
N ALA A 139 -25.39 6.55 -12.59
CA ALA A 139 -25.64 5.23 -13.18
C ALA A 139 -24.37 4.52 -13.68
N ASN A 140 -23.24 5.23 -13.81
CA ASN A 140 -21.96 4.63 -14.20
C ASN A 140 -21.26 4.04 -12.97
N PRO A 141 -21.07 2.70 -12.88
CA PRO A 141 -20.46 2.06 -11.70
C PRO A 141 -19.00 2.48 -11.46
N LEU A 142 -18.35 3.07 -12.46
CA LEU A 142 -16.98 3.58 -12.39
C LEU A 142 -16.93 5.00 -11.80
N HIS A 143 -18.07 5.72 -11.74
CA HIS A 143 -18.18 7.05 -11.14
C HIS A 143 -18.66 6.94 -9.70
N LYS A 144 -17.74 6.94 -8.77
CA LYS A 144 -18.03 6.63 -7.35
C LYS A 144 -17.02 7.27 -6.39
N VAL A 145 -17.42 7.33 -5.13
CA VAL A 145 -16.50 7.52 -4.00
C VAL A 145 -16.42 6.21 -3.23
N VAL A 146 -15.20 5.80 -2.87
CA VAL A 146 -14.97 4.62 -2.03
C VAL A 146 -14.36 5.06 -0.71
N PHE A 147 -15.03 4.72 0.38
CA PHE A 147 -14.50 4.87 1.74
C PHE A 147 -13.92 3.55 2.19
N THR A 148 -12.67 3.53 2.61
CA THR A 148 -11.99 2.32 3.07
C THR A 148 -11.41 2.55 4.46
N GLY A 149 -11.60 1.58 5.34
CA GLY A 149 -10.91 1.49 6.63
C GLY A 149 -10.23 0.14 6.75
N ASP A 150 -9.03 0.11 7.28
CA ASP A 150 -8.36 -1.13 7.65
C ASP A 150 -7.62 -1.00 8.99
N MET A 151 -7.45 -2.14 9.65
CA MET A 151 -6.68 -2.26 10.87
C MET A 151 -5.85 -3.53 10.81
N THR A 152 -4.56 -3.43 11.16
CA THR A 152 -3.64 -4.56 11.17
C THR A 152 -2.83 -4.59 12.46
N TRP A 153 -2.35 -5.80 12.81
CA TRP A 153 -1.36 -6.02 13.87
C TRP A 153 -0.20 -6.82 13.32
N ASN A 154 0.98 -6.58 13.86
CA ASN A 154 2.18 -7.33 13.47
C ASN A 154 2.17 -8.73 14.08
N THR A 155 2.47 -9.75 13.27
CA THR A 155 2.42 -11.16 13.67
C THR A 155 3.78 -11.79 13.91
N ASN A 156 4.87 -11.12 13.51
CA ASN A 156 6.24 -11.64 13.63
C ASN A 156 7.13 -10.80 14.59
N ASN A 157 6.51 -10.07 15.52
CA ASN A 157 7.18 -9.38 16.62
C ASN A 157 8.23 -8.32 16.23
N VAL A 158 8.10 -7.72 15.04
CA VAL A 158 8.97 -6.60 14.63
C VAL A 158 8.64 -5.35 15.45
N TYR A 159 7.35 -5.13 15.72
CA TYR A 159 6.82 -4.12 16.63
C TYR A 159 5.58 -4.65 17.34
N GLY A 160 5.15 -4.03 18.44
CA GLY A 160 3.89 -4.32 19.11
C GLY A 160 2.76 -3.39 18.63
N GLY A 161 1.51 -3.73 19.01
CA GLY A 161 0.35 -2.89 18.76
C GLY A 161 -0.22 -2.99 17.33
N ILE A 162 -0.95 -1.96 16.96
CA ILE A 162 -1.76 -1.92 15.74
C ILE A 162 -1.38 -0.75 14.83
N THR A 163 -1.73 -0.89 13.54
CA THR A 163 -1.80 0.24 12.60
C THR A 163 -3.18 0.28 11.95
N SER A 164 -3.62 1.46 11.52
CA SER A 164 -4.89 1.62 10.85
C SER A 164 -4.83 2.70 9.78
N ASN A 165 -5.57 2.50 8.69
CA ASN A 165 -5.75 3.49 7.64
C ASN A 165 -7.23 3.80 7.47
N LEU A 166 -7.54 5.07 7.24
CA LEU A 166 -8.84 5.54 6.78
C LEU A 166 -8.64 6.29 5.49
N ARG A 167 -9.44 6.00 4.47
CA ARG A 167 -9.28 6.64 3.16
C ARG A 167 -10.62 6.87 2.48
N ALA A 168 -10.75 8.02 1.81
CA ALA A 168 -11.77 8.30 0.82
C ALA A 168 -11.11 8.46 -0.55
N THR A 169 -11.62 7.79 -1.58
CA THR A 169 -11.10 7.87 -2.95
C THR A 169 -12.23 8.15 -3.92
N TYR A 170 -12.08 9.22 -4.67
CA TYR A 170 -12.97 9.60 -5.77
C TYR A 170 -12.46 8.98 -7.08
N PHE A 171 -13.35 8.38 -7.83
CA PHE A 171 -13.10 7.78 -9.14
C PHE A 171 -13.91 8.50 -10.21
N HIS A 172 -13.28 8.86 -11.31
CA HIS A 172 -13.88 9.57 -12.41
C HIS A 172 -13.56 8.93 -13.77
N PRO A 173 -14.56 8.42 -14.50
CA PRO A 173 -14.39 8.01 -15.88
C PRO A 173 -14.44 9.25 -16.80
N PHE A 174 -13.39 9.46 -17.59
CA PHE A 174 -13.34 10.58 -18.55
C PHE A 174 -14.09 10.22 -19.82
N MET A 175 -15.20 10.90 -20.07
CA MET A 175 -16.00 10.76 -21.29
C MET A 175 -15.19 11.26 -22.48
N GLY A 176 -15.02 10.41 -23.49
CA GLY A 176 -14.20 10.71 -24.69
C GLY A 176 -12.73 10.29 -24.60
N GLY A 177 -12.21 10.05 -23.40
CA GLY A 177 -10.86 9.52 -23.22
C GLY A 177 -9.73 10.35 -23.84
N LEU A 178 -8.57 9.72 -23.99
CA LEU A 178 -7.42 10.28 -24.70
C LEU A 178 -7.24 9.53 -26.04
N GLY A 179 -7.41 10.24 -27.17
CA GLY A 179 -7.27 9.61 -28.49
C GLY A 179 -8.27 8.48 -28.76
N GLY A 180 -9.47 8.51 -28.13
CA GLY A 180 -10.49 7.47 -28.22
C GLY A 180 -10.31 6.28 -27.26
N MET A 181 -9.25 6.26 -26.43
CA MET A 181 -9.06 5.24 -25.39
C MET A 181 -9.86 5.61 -24.14
N PRO A 182 -10.68 4.69 -23.60
CA PRO A 182 -11.34 4.90 -22.30
C PRO A 182 -10.31 5.21 -21.21
N LEU A 183 -10.59 6.24 -20.42
CA LEU A 183 -9.67 6.72 -19.38
C LEU A 183 -10.41 6.84 -18.05
N ILE A 184 -9.80 6.37 -16.99
CA ILE A 184 -10.34 6.45 -15.63
C ILE A 184 -9.26 7.04 -14.72
N GLY A 185 -9.61 8.12 -14.01
CA GLY A 185 -8.76 8.71 -13.00
C GLY A 185 -9.28 8.45 -11.61
N SER A 186 -8.39 8.46 -10.63
CA SER A 186 -8.77 8.53 -9.24
C SER A 186 -7.88 9.47 -8.45
N VAL A 187 -8.42 10.04 -7.39
CA VAL A 187 -7.69 10.77 -6.37
C VAL A 187 -8.29 10.48 -5.01
N GLY A 188 -7.46 10.31 -4.00
CA GLY A 188 -7.92 10.01 -2.65
C GLY A 188 -7.28 10.90 -1.61
N PHE A 189 -7.83 10.82 -0.40
CA PHE A 189 -7.24 11.34 0.82
C PHE A 189 -7.31 10.25 1.88
N GLY A 190 -6.18 9.99 2.54
CA GLY A 190 -6.06 8.96 3.55
C GLY A 190 -5.32 9.45 4.79
N LEU A 191 -5.63 8.83 5.93
CA LEU A 191 -5.00 9.06 7.22
C LEU A 191 -4.42 7.73 7.71
N PHE A 192 -3.18 7.76 8.20
CA PHE A 192 -2.50 6.62 8.77
C PHE A 192 -2.25 6.84 10.26
N PHE A 193 -2.73 5.90 11.05
CA PHE A 193 -2.56 5.88 12.51
C PHE A 193 -1.71 4.68 12.90
N ALA A 194 -0.82 4.87 13.85
CA ALA A 194 0.03 3.82 14.40
C ALA A 194 0.06 3.84 15.93
N SER A 195 0.30 2.69 16.53
CA SER A 195 0.56 2.59 17.97
C SER A 195 1.95 3.13 18.34
N ASP A 196 2.16 3.45 19.64
CA ASP A 196 3.45 3.89 20.18
C ASP A 196 4.60 2.92 19.82
N HIS A 197 4.34 1.61 19.92
CA HIS A 197 5.35 0.60 19.62
C HIS A 197 5.77 0.60 18.14
N PHE A 198 4.82 0.86 17.23
CA PHE A 198 5.16 1.05 15.81
C PHE A 198 5.98 2.32 15.65
N ALA A 199 5.51 3.45 16.18
CA ALA A 199 6.17 4.73 16.03
C ALA A 199 7.61 4.70 16.59
N ASP A 200 7.79 4.17 17.80
CA ASP A 200 9.11 4.04 18.44
C ASP A 200 10.04 3.06 17.69
N ARG A 201 9.48 2.03 17.02
CA ARG A 201 10.28 1.09 16.21
C ARG A 201 10.81 1.70 14.93
N TYR A 202 10.00 2.50 14.24
CA TYR A 202 10.35 3.06 12.94
C TYR A 202 11.02 4.44 13.02
N PHE A 203 10.68 5.23 14.04
CA PHE A 203 11.10 6.62 14.18
C PHE A 203 11.90 6.90 15.47
N GLY A 204 11.97 5.95 16.39
CA GLY A 204 12.74 6.09 17.64
C GLY A 204 14.26 6.01 17.41
N VAL A 205 15.03 6.74 18.24
CA VAL A 205 16.49 6.69 18.31
C VAL A 205 16.90 6.34 19.73
N ARG A 206 17.54 5.17 19.92
CA ARG A 206 17.87 4.64 21.26
C ARG A 206 19.06 3.67 21.21
N GLY A 207 19.58 3.35 22.40
CA GLY A 207 20.67 2.39 22.54
C GLY A 207 21.90 2.82 21.78
N SER A 208 22.48 1.92 20.96
CA SER A 208 23.65 2.19 20.13
C SER A 208 23.42 3.27 19.09
N ASP A 209 22.18 3.44 18.62
CA ASP A 209 21.84 4.41 17.58
C ASP A 209 22.06 5.86 18.05
N LEU A 210 22.05 6.12 19.36
CA LEU A 210 22.34 7.45 19.92
C LEU A 210 23.72 8.00 19.51
N ALA A 211 24.69 7.12 19.30
CA ALA A 211 26.03 7.52 18.86
C ALA A 211 26.04 8.11 17.44
N LEU A 212 25.02 7.79 16.63
CA LEU A 212 24.85 8.28 15.27
C LEU A 212 24.20 9.68 15.23
N PHE A 213 23.67 10.15 16.37
CA PHE A 213 22.97 11.44 16.54
C PHE A 213 23.59 12.23 17.69
N PRO A 214 24.88 12.69 17.57
CA PRO A 214 25.63 13.29 18.67
C PRO A 214 25.03 14.61 19.20
N GLU A 215 24.32 15.37 18.35
CA GLU A 215 23.64 16.60 18.75
C GLU A 215 22.52 16.39 19.78
N ARG A 216 22.05 15.16 19.95
CA ARG A 216 21.08 14.80 20.98
C ARG A 216 21.68 14.68 22.38
N GLY A 217 23.01 14.76 22.51
CA GLY A 217 23.69 14.66 23.80
C GLY A 217 23.41 13.37 24.56
N GLY A 218 23.14 12.25 23.85
CA GLY A 218 22.81 10.95 24.46
C GLY A 218 21.35 10.82 24.95
N ILE A 219 20.46 11.77 24.62
CA ILE A 219 19.04 11.72 25.01
C ILE A 219 18.24 10.90 23.99
N PRO A 220 17.60 9.78 24.39
CA PRO A 220 16.79 8.98 23.49
C PRO A 220 15.59 9.77 22.92
N TYR A 221 15.26 9.48 21.67
CA TYR A 221 13.99 9.90 21.07
C TYR A 221 13.02 8.72 21.07
N ARG A 222 11.87 8.88 21.70
CA ARG A 222 10.80 7.90 21.71
C ARG A 222 9.60 8.48 20.99
N ALA A 223 9.37 8.02 19.78
CA ALA A 223 8.22 8.45 19.00
C ALA A 223 6.93 7.85 19.56
N GLN A 224 5.94 8.70 19.79
CA GLN A 224 4.59 8.30 20.21
C GLN A 224 3.72 8.02 18.98
N GLY A 225 2.75 7.15 19.17
CA GLY A 225 1.76 6.80 18.16
C GLY A 225 0.69 7.89 17.99
N GLY A 226 -0.31 7.55 17.22
CA GLY A 226 -1.40 8.45 16.84
C GLY A 226 -1.44 8.66 15.33
N LEU A 227 -1.88 9.82 14.88
CA LEU A 227 -1.88 10.20 13.48
C LEU A 227 -0.43 10.39 13.01
N THR A 228 0.06 9.45 12.21
CA THR A 228 1.46 9.36 11.79
C THR A 228 1.70 10.01 10.43
N SER A 229 0.72 9.93 9.52
CA SER A 229 0.80 10.57 8.21
C SER A 229 -0.57 10.80 7.59
N PHE A 230 -0.62 11.70 6.59
CA PHE A 230 -1.69 11.70 5.61
C PHE A 230 -1.15 11.34 4.23
N LYS A 231 -2.06 10.84 3.36
CA LYS A 231 -1.72 10.32 2.03
C LYS A 231 -2.67 10.85 0.98
N ILE A 232 -2.14 11.16 -0.20
CA ILE A 232 -2.93 11.54 -1.37
C ILE A 232 -2.57 10.56 -2.51
N PRO A 233 -3.21 9.38 -2.58
CA PRO A 233 -3.05 8.46 -3.71
C PRO A 233 -3.80 8.99 -4.93
N PHE A 234 -3.25 8.73 -6.12
CA PHE A 234 -3.90 9.03 -7.39
C PHE A 234 -3.53 7.99 -8.44
N THR A 235 -4.44 7.79 -9.40
CA THR A 235 -4.22 6.91 -10.56
C THR A 235 -4.79 7.51 -11.81
N LEU A 236 -4.21 7.12 -12.95
CA LEU A 236 -4.75 7.34 -14.27
C LEU A 236 -4.60 6.04 -15.06
N THR A 237 -5.71 5.42 -15.41
CA THR A 237 -5.74 4.14 -16.11
C THR A 237 -6.34 4.32 -17.51
N ALA A 238 -5.61 3.91 -18.53
CA ALA A 238 -6.03 3.92 -19.91
C ALA A 238 -6.26 2.49 -20.42
N GLN A 239 -7.40 2.22 -21.05
CA GLN A 239 -7.68 0.96 -21.69
C GLN A 239 -7.15 1.02 -23.13
N VAL A 240 -6.02 0.34 -23.39
CA VAL A 240 -5.34 0.35 -24.70
C VAL A 240 -6.07 -0.53 -25.71
N ASN A 241 -6.64 -1.64 -25.25
CA ASN A 241 -7.49 -2.53 -26.04
C ASN A 241 -8.43 -3.31 -25.09
N PRO A 242 -9.33 -4.17 -25.58
CA PRO A 242 -10.31 -4.86 -24.72
C PRO A 242 -9.72 -5.63 -23.55
N ASN A 243 -8.48 -6.10 -23.64
CA ASN A 243 -7.83 -6.91 -22.61
C ASN A 243 -6.66 -6.24 -21.92
N TRP A 244 -6.12 -5.12 -22.43
CA TRP A 244 -4.94 -4.49 -21.88
C TRP A 244 -5.21 -3.07 -21.40
N MET A 245 -4.76 -2.79 -20.18
CA MET A 245 -4.75 -1.46 -19.60
C MET A 245 -3.33 -1.08 -19.18
N VAL A 246 -3.04 0.20 -19.26
CA VAL A 246 -1.84 0.81 -18.69
C VAL A 246 -2.28 1.78 -17.60
N MET A 247 -1.69 1.65 -16.43
CA MET A 247 -1.97 2.50 -15.28
C MET A 247 -0.72 3.30 -14.91
N PHE A 248 -0.86 4.61 -14.84
CA PHE A 248 0.04 5.48 -14.10
C PHE A 248 -0.52 5.66 -12.70
N ALA A 249 0.34 5.61 -11.69
CA ALA A 249 -0.12 5.67 -10.33
C ALA A 249 0.90 6.35 -9.42
N GLY A 250 0.41 7.04 -8.42
CA GLY A 250 1.27 7.70 -7.46
C GLY A 250 0.61 7.91 -6.11
N ARG A 251 1.44 8.27 -5.15
CA ARG A 251 1.04 8.65 -3.81
C ARG A 251 1.99 9.70 -3.27
N TYR A 252 1.43 10.80 -2.83
CA TYR A 252 2.09 11.72 -1.91
C TYR A 252 1.71 11.32 -0.49
N GLU A 253 2.70 11.24 0.40
CA GLU A 253 2.50 11.01 1.84
C GLU A 253 3.32 12.04 2.61
N LYS A 254 2.68 12.67 3.60
CA LYS A 254 3.37 13.57 4.51
C LYS A 254 3.36 13.00 5.91
N LEU A 255 4.55 12.84 6.48
CA LEU A 255 4.73 12.47 7.88
C LEU A 255 4.32 13.60 8.81
N LEU A 256 3.75 13.28 9.95
CA LEU A 256 3.19 14.21 10.93
C LEU A 256 3.69 13.85 12.33
N ASN A 257 3.55 14.81 13.24
CA ASN A 257 3.81 14.65 14.68
C ASN A 257 5.18 14.00 14.95
N ASP A 258 5.26 13.09 15.90
CA ASP A 258 6.51 12.46 16.32
C ASP A 258 7.23 11.67 15.19
N ALA A 259 6.51 11.22 14.17
CA ALA A 259 7.15 10.62 13.01
C ALA A 259 7.98 11.66 12.23
N LYS A 260 7.41 12.84 11.99
CA LYS A 260 8.08 13.96 11.34
C LYS A 260 9.24 14.51 12.17
N ASP A 261 9.01 14.69 13.48
CA ASP A 261 9.97 15.30 14.42
C ASP A 261 11.07 14.30 14.86
N SER A 262 11.11 13.10 14.27
CA SER A 262 12.17 12.13 14.50
C SER A 262 13.52 12.63 13.98
N PRO A 263 14.62 12.48 14.74
CA PRO A 263 15.97 12.79 14.27
C PRO A 263 16.35 12.05 12.97
N ILE A 264 15.80 10.85 12.77
CA ILE A 264 15.96 10.07 11.53
C ILE A 264 15.44 10.87 10.33
N ILE A 265 14.29 11.52 10.49
CA ILE A 265 13.62 12.27 9.42
C ILE A 265 14.23 13.68 9.29
N GLU A 266 14.38 14.40 10.42
CA GLU A 266 14.89 15.76 10.39
C GLU A 266 16.31 15.90 9.85
N GLN A 267 17.19 14.91 10.07
CA GLN A 267 18.61 15.00 9.71
C GLN A 267 18.98 14.14 8.51
N HIS A 268 18.29 13.03 8.28
CA HIS A 268 18.70 12.01 7.32
C HIS A 268 17.53 11.53 6.44
N GLY A 269 16.41 12.23 6.46
CA GLY A 269 15.21 11.86 5.73
C GLY A 269 14.44 13.06 5.19
N GLU A 270 13.19 12.81 4.83
CA GLU A 270 12.27 13.81 4.30
C GLU A 270 10.86 13.51 4.81
N GLU A 271 10.14 14.53 5.29
CA GLU A 271 8.73 14.37 5.73
C GLU A 271 7.77 14.14 4.55
N ASN A 272 8.14 14.60 3.35
CA ASN A 272 7.34 14.54 2.14
C ASN A 272 7.78 13.35 1.28
N GLN A 273 6.99 12.31 1.27
CA GLN A 273 7.30 11.04 0.60
C GLN A 273 6.55 10.91 -0.72
N TRP A 274 7.26 10.53 -1.79
CA TRP A 274 6.65 10.30 -3.09
C TRP A 274 6.83 8.85 -3.53
N THR A 275 5.75 8.26 -3.98
CA THR A 275 5.74 6.98 -4.70
C THR A 275 5.13 7.22 -6.06
N LEU A 276 5.81 6.83 -7.13
CA LEU A 276 5.33 6.97 -8.51
C LEU A 276 5.63 5.70 -9.29
N GLY A 277 4.76 5.31 -10.21
CA GLY A 277 5.01 4.15 -11.04
C GLY A 277 4.02 3.96 -12.16
N VAL A 278 4.29 2.93 -12.94
CA VAL A 278 3.46 2.47 -14.04
C VAL A 278 3.20 0.98 -13.93
N ALA A 279 2.06 0.53 -14.42
CA ALA A 279 1.72 -0.88 -14.46
C ALA A 279 1.06 -1.25 -15.79
N ALA A 280 1.36 -2.46 -16.26
CA ALA A 280 0.63 -3.13 -17.32
C ALA A 280 -0.34 -4.14 -16.70
N ILE A 281 -1.60 -4.13 -17.14
CA ILE A 281 -2.68 -4.92 -16.58
C ILE A 281 -3.40 -5.65 -17.72
N TYR A 282 -3.58 -6.95 -17.56
CA TYR A 282 -4.33 -7.81 -18.46
C TYR A 282 -5.64 -8.24 -17.80
N THR A 283 -6.76 -8.06 -18.52
CA THR A 283 -8.11 -8.46 -18.09
C THR A 283 -8.60 -9.69 -18.84
N PHE A 284 -9.31 -10.60 -18.16
CA PHE A 284 -9.78 -11.87 -18.73
C PHE A 284 -11.07 -12.39 -18.09
#